data_90b9a472a0622918971b53df76f4a0c3
#
_entry.id   90b9a472a0622918971b53df76f4a0c3
#
_cell.length_a   1.000
_cell.length_b   1.000
_cell.length_c   1.000
_cell.angle_alpha   90.00
_cell.angle_beta   90.00
_cell.angle_gamma   90.00
#
_symmetry.space_group_name_H-M   'P 1'
#
loop_
_entity.id
_entity.type
_entity.pdbx_description
1 polymer ?
#
loop_
_entity_poly.entity_id
_entity_poly.type
_entity_poly.pdbx_seq_one_letter_code
_entity_poly.pdbx_strand_id
1 'polypeptide(L)'
;LFLFLAARADLTAQVLQPALDRGRVVLADRFTLSTEVYQVVGRGLDRNLVAAGNAAATGGLKPDLTLVLDLPPGVGRGRQEAAGKALDRLDRESGDFHDRICRAYVAVSGPGIVHLNGTWTAERLLDAAWTAVRNVRPDLWRQS
;
A
#
# COMPACT_ATOMS: atom_id res chain seq x y z
N LEU A 1 -14.35 0.33 -7.94
CA LEU A 1 -14.36 -0.13 -6.55
C LEU A 1 -14.63 -1.64 -6.49
N PHE A 2 -15.81 -2.12 -6.89
CA PHE A 2 -16.29 -3.49 -6.62
C PHE A 2 -15.36 -4.59 -7.16
N LEU A 3 -14.79 -4.45 -8.35
CA LEU A 3 -13.83 -5.42 -8.88
C LEU A 3 -12.56 -5.53 -8.01
N PHE A 4 -12.08 -4.41 -7.46
CA PHE A 4 -10.95 -4.42 -6.52
C PHE A 4 -11.31 -5.11 -5.20
N LEU A 5 -12.54 -4.91 -4.71
CA LEU A 5 -13.01 -5.57 -3.49
C LEU A 5 -13.18 -7.08 -3.73
N ALA A 6 -13.74 -7.50 -4.85
CA ALA A 6 -13.89 -8.91 -5.19
C ALA A 6 -12.53 -9.62 -5.31
N ALA A 7 -11.59 -9.04 -6.05
CA ALA A 7 -10.23 -9.58 -6.17
C ALA A 7 -9.51 -9.64 -4.81
N ARG A 8 -9.74 -8.65 -3.93
CA ARG A 8 -9.18 -8.64 -2.58
C ARG A 8 -9.79 -9.70 -1.69
N ALA A 9 -11.09 -9.91 -1.77
CA ALA A 9 -11.78 -10.95 -1.02
C ALA A 9 -11.23 -12.34 -1.39
N ASP A 10 -11.10 -12.59 -2.69
CA ASP A 10 -10.54 -13.84 -3.19
C ASP A 10 -9.08 -14.03 -2.74
N LEU A 11 -8.22 -13.02 -2.93
CA LEU A 11 -6.84 -13.03 -2.47
C LEU A 11 -6.75 -13.28 -0.96
N THR A 12 -7.59 -12.62 -0.17
CA THR A 12 -7.59 -12.78 1.28
C THR A 12 -7.95 -14.21 1.67
N ALA A 13 -9.03 -14.75 1.10
CA ALA A 13 -9.52 -16.08 1.42
C ALA A 13 -8.58 -17.20 0.94
N GLN A 14 -8.03 -17.06 -0.26
CA GLN A 14 -7.26 -18.14 -0.90
C GLN A 14 -5.77 -18.10 -0.55
N VAL A 15 -5.22 -16.95 -0.23
CA VAL A 15 -3.77 -16.77 -0.08
C VAL A 15 -3.36 -16.18 1.26
N LEU A 16 -3.89 -14.99 1.62
CA LEU A 16 -3.38 -14.27 2.77
C LEU A 16 -3.72 -14.96 4.08
N GLN A 17 -4.99 -15.24 4.33
CA GLN A 17 -5.43 -15.88 5.57
C GLN A 17 -4.79 -17.26 5.76
N PRO A 18 -4.80 -18.17 4.77
CA PRO A 18 -4.12 -19.46 4.91
C PRO A 18 -2.59 -19.36 5.13
N ALA A 19 -1.93 -18.32 4.63
CA ALA A 19 -0.52 -18.10 4.89
C ALA A 19 -0.28 -17.64 6.33
N LEU A 20 -1.07 -16.71 6.82
CA LEU A 20 -1.01 -16.19 8.19
C LEU A 20 -1.34 -17.27 9.22
N ASP A 21 -2.36 -18.10 8.96
CA ASP A 21 -2.74 -19.23 9.83
C ASP A 21 -1.61 -20.26 9.98
N ARG A 22 -0.72 -20.35 8.99
CA ARG A 22 0.51 -21.16 9.05
C ARG A 22 1.71 -20.42 9.65
N GLY A 23 1.50 -19.25 10.25
CA GLY A 23 2.57 -18.45 10.86
C GLY A 23 3.55 -17.82 9.87
N ARG A 24 3.16 -17.68 8.60
CA ARG A 24 4.02 -17.06 7.57
C ARG A 24 3.92 -15.56 7.61
N VAL A 25 5.01 -14.89 7.28
CA VAL A 25 5.01 -13.46 6.97
C VAL A 25 4.49 -13.26 5.55
N VAL A 26 3.57 -12.32 5.39
CA VAL A 26 3.01 -11.96 4.09
C VAL A 26 3.46 -10.54 3.72
N LEU A 27 4.06 -10.40 2.56
CA LEU A 27 4.37 -9.12 1.95
C LEU A 27 3.39 -8.86 0.80
N ALA A 28 2.62 -7.79 0.90
CA ALA A 28 1.66 -7.38 -0.11
C ALA A 28 2.08 -6.07 -0.77
N ASP A 29 2.24 -6.07 -2.09
CA ASP A 29 2.35 -4.84 -2.86
C ASP A 29 0.95 -4.25 -3.06
N ARG A 30 0.66 -3.19 -2.30
CA ARG A 30 -0.65 -2.56 -2.15
C ARG A 30 -1.70 -3.44 -1.44
N PHE A 31 -2.50 -2.79 -0.59
CA PHE A 31 -3.63 -3.42 0.09
C PHE A 31 -4.77 -2.40 0.24
N THR A 32 -5.51 -2.40 1.38
CA THR A 32 -6.70 -1.58 1.61
C THR A 32 -6.43 -0.08 1.48
N LEU A 33 -5.27 0.42 1.96
CA LEU A 33 -4.89 1.82 1.85
C LEU A 33 -4.93 2.33 0.42
N SER A 34 -4.45 1.55 -0.55
CA SER A 34 -4.51 1.96 -1.97
C SER A 34 -5.96 2.14 -2.45
N THR A 35 -6.88 1.28 -2.01
CA THR A 35 -8.30 1.44 -2.38
C THR A 35 -8.86 2.72 -1.77
N GLU A 36 -8.54 3.03 -0.51
CA GLU A 36 -8.98 4.26 0.14
C GLU A 36 -8.45 5.50 -0.59
N VAL A 37 -7.15 5.57 -0.83
CA VAL A 37 -6.55 6.72 -1.49
C VAL A 37 -7.10 6.90 -2.91
N TYR A 38 -7.11 5.87 -3.73
CA TYR A 38 -7.54 5.98 -5.13
C TYR A 38 -9.05 6.15 -5.29
N GLN A 39 -9.86 5.51 -4.45
CA GLN A 39 -11.31 5.57 -4.63
C GLN A 39 -11.95 6.74 -3.88
N VAL A 40 -11.49 7.06 -2.67
CA VAL A 40 -12.04 8.20 -1.91
C VAL A 40 -11.43 9.50 -2.44
N VAL A 41 -10.11 9.65 -2.37
CA VAL A 41 -9.44 10.92 -2.73
C VAL A 41 -9.37 11.09 -4.25
N GLY A 42 -9.02 10.04 -4.97
CA GLY A 42 -8.87 10.10 -6.42
C GLY A 42 -10.20 10.24 -7.16
N ARG A 43 -11.23 9.49 -6.76
CA ARG A 43 -12.52 9.39 -7.47
C ARG A 43 -13.71 9.96 -6.71
N GLY A 44 -13.52 10.49 -5.50
CA GLY A 44 -14.58 11.12 -4.72
C GLY A 44 -15.66 10.17 -4.20
N LEU A 45 -15.36 8.85 -4.08
CA LEU A 45 -16.33 7.92 -3.52
C LEU A 45 -16.50 8.13 -2.01
N ASP A 46 -17.66 7.79 -1.51
CA ASP A 46 -17.95 7.87 -0.08
C ASP A 46 -16.98 7.03 0.74
N ARG A 47 -16.37 7.66 1.75
CA ARG A 47 -15.36 7.04 2.61
C ARG A 47 -15.91 5.84 3.38
N ASN A 48 -17.12 5.94 3.89
CA ASN A 48 -17.74 4.88 4.68
C ASN A 48 -18.06 3.66 3.81
N LEU A 49 -18.53 3.89 2.58
CA LEU A 49 -18.73 2.83 1.61
C LEU A 49 -17.43 2.09 1.29
N VAL A 50 -16.34 2.81 1.06
CA VAL A 50 -15.03 2.22 0.74
C VAL A 50 -14.47 1.47 1.94
N ALA A 51 -14.58 2.03 3.15
CA ALA A 51 -14.11 1.40 4.37
C ALA A 51 -14.90 0.12 4.69
N ALA A 52 -16.23 0.16 4.60
CA ALA A 52 -17.09 -1.00 4.80
C ALA A 52 -16.81 -2.10 3.77
N GLY A 53 -16.63 -1.72 2.50
CA GLY A 53 -16.25 -2.64 1.43
C GLY A 53 -14.89 -3.31 1.68
N ASN A 54 -13.88 -2.55 2.09
CA ASN A 54 -12.57 -3.10 2.46
C ASN A 54 -12.69 -4.08 3.64
N ALA A 55 -13.43 -3.71 4.69
CA ALA A 55 -13.62 -4.58 5.85
C ALA A 55 -14.32 -5.89 5.48
N ALA A 56 -15.38 -5.83 4.67
CA ALA A 56 -16.08 -7.01 4.19
C ALA A 56 -15.18 -7.90 3.31
N ALA A 57 -14.42 -7.30 2.40
CA ALA A 57 -13.52 -8.02 1.48
C ALA A 57 -12.33 -8.69 2.18
N THR A 58 -11.91 -8.18 3.33
CA THR A 58 -10.75 -8.71 4.06
C THR A 58 -11.10 -9.52 5.30
N GLY A 59 -12.40 -9.62 5.64
CA GLY A 59 -12.81 -10.18 6.93
C GLY A 59 -12.26 -9.38 8.11
N GLY A 60 -11.96 -8.08 7.91
CA GLY A 60 -11.36 -7.22 8.92
C GLY A 60 -9.83 -7.34 9.04
N LEU A 61 -9.16 -8.18 8.24
CA LEU A 61 -7.72 -8.31 8.23
C LEU A 61 -7.05 -6.95 7.94
N LYS A 62 -6.06 -6.60 8.77
CA LYS A 62 -5.27 -5.36 8.64
C LYS A 62 -3.78 -5.70 8.61
N PRO A 63 -2.96 -4.93 7.89
CA PRO A 63 -1.51 -5.07 7.97
C PRO A 63 -1.01 -4.72 9.36
N ASP A 64 -0.02 -5.45 9.87
CA ASP A 64 0.74 -5.05 11.06
C ASP A 64 1.59 -3.80 10.77
N LEU A 65 2.10 -3.72 9.54
CA LEU A 65 2.94 -2.61 9.06
C LEU A 65 2.57 -2.23 7.63
N THR A 66 2.43 -0.94 7.38
CA THR A 66 2.32 -0.35 6.04
C THR A 66 3.50 0.59 5.81
N LEU A 67 4.34 0.28 4.84
CA LEU A 67 5.41 1.15 4.40
C LEU A 67 4.89 2.04 3.26
N VAL A 68 4.99 3.34 3.43
CA VAL A 68 4.65 4.33 2.41
C VAL A 68 5.94 4.93 1.87
N LEU A 69 6.18 4.76 0.56
CA LEU A 69 7.34 5.34 -0.10
C LEU A 69 6.98 6.74 -0.61
N ASP A 70 7.42 7.75 0.11
CA ASP A 70 7.16 9.13 -0.26
C ASP A 70 8.07 9.58 -1.40
N LEU A 71 7.46 10.03 -2.49
CA LEU A 71 8.16 10.60 -3.63
C LEU A 71 7.63 12.00 -3.94
N PRO A 72 8.51 12.95 -4.25
CA PRO A 72 8.07 14.23 -4.81
C PRO A 72 7.25 14.01 -6.08
N PRO A 73 6.23 14.85 -6.34
CA PRO A 73 5.49 14.81 -7.59
C PRO A 73 6.42 14.80 -8.81
N GLY A 74 6.11 13.97 -9.80
CA GLY A 74 6.91 13.84 -11.03
C GLY A 74 8.11 12.88 -10.96
N VAL A 75 8.73 12.65 -9.80
CA VAL A 75 9.87 11.73 -9.69
C VAL A 75 9.50 10.30 -10.09
N GLY A 76 8.34 9.82 -9.62
CA GLY A 76 7.84 8.49 -9.98
C GLY A 76 7.60 8.36 -11.49
N ARG A 77 7.00 9.38 -12.09
CA ARG A 77 6.75 9.41 -13.54
C ARG A 77 8.04 9.42 -14.35
N GLY A 78 9.00 10.27 -13.98
CA GLY A 78 10.31 10.29 -14.64
C GLY A 78 11.03 8.95 -14.58
N ARG A 79 10.91 8.20 -13.47
CA ARG A 79 11.47 6.84 -13.35
C ARG A 79 10.77 5.83 -14.27
N GLN A 80 9.44 5.90 -14.40
CA GLN A 80 8.68 5.04 -15.33
C GLN A 80 9.06 5.32 -16.78
N GLU A 81 9.15 6.59 -17.17
CA GLU A 81 9.56 7.02 -18.50
C GLU A 81 10.99 6.55 -18.83
N ALA A 82 11.93 6.74 -17.89
CA ALA A 82 13.31 6.27 -18.04
C ALA A 82 13.42 4.74 -18.15
N ALA A 83 12.52 4.01 -17.49
CA ALA A 83 12.45 2.55 -17.56
C ALA A 83 11.71 2.03 -18.81
N GLY A 84 11.23 2.89 -19.70
CA GLY A 84 10.47 2.52 -20.89
C GLY A 84 9.16 1.78 -20.60
N LYS A 85 8.60 1.95 -19.39
CA LYS A 85 7.39 1.26 -18.98
C LYS A 85 6.17 1.82 -19.70
N ALA A 86 5.39 0.95 -20.35
CA ALA A 86 4.12 1.34 -20.94
C ALA A 86 3.18 1.89 -19.86
N LEU A 87 2.60 3.06 -20.12
CA LEU A 87 1.64 3.69 -19.21
C LEU A 87 0.35 2.87 -19.14
N ASP A 88 -0.03 2.49 -17.93
CA ASP A 88 -1.31 1.85 -17.68
C ASP A 88 -2.46 2.88 -17.65
N ARG A 89 -3.69 2.42 -17.35
CA ARG A 89 -4.87 3.29 -17.29
C ARG A 89 -4.77 4.35 -16.19
N LEU A 90 -4.15 4.03 -15.05
CA LEU A 90 -3.99 4.96 -13.93
C LEU A 90 -2.88 5.96 -14.23
N ASP A 91 -1.80 5.52 -14.89
CA ASP A 91 -0.71 6.39 -15.30
C ASP A 91 -1.15 7.47 -16.31
N ARG A 92 -2.26 7.23 -17.03
CA ARG A 92 -2.85 8.17 -18.02
C ARG A 92 -3.80 9.19 -17.43
N GLU A 93 -4.09 9.12 -16.11
CA GLU A 93 -4.90 10.13 -15.45
C GLU A 93 -4.17 11.49 -15.43
N SER A 94 -4.91 12.58 -15.17
CA SER A 94 -4.35 13.93 -15.18
C SER A 94 -3.27 14.15 -14.12
N GLY A 95 -2.38 15.12 -14.34
CA GLY A 95 -1.39 15.53 -13.34
C GLY A 95 -2.02 15.88 -11.99
N ASP A 96 -3.15 16.62 -12.02
CA ASP A 96 -3.90 16.99 -10.82
C ASP A 96 -4.41 15.75 -10.04
N PHE A 97 -4.78 14.69 -10.75
CA PHE A 97 -5.16 13.43 -10.11
C PHE A 97 -3.98 12.83 -9.35
N HIS A 98 -2.83 12.71 -10.02
CA HIS A 98 -1.62 12.17 -9.41
C HIS A 98 -1.15 13.01 -8.23
N ASP A 99 -1.22 14.33 -8.32
CA ASP A 99 -0.86 15.24 -7.23
C ASP A 99 -1.78 15.07 -6.00
N ARG A 100 -3.10 14.88 -6.23
CA ARG A 100 -4.02 14.57 -5.13
C ARG A 100 -3.70 13.23 -4.47
N ILE A 101 -3.41 12.22 -5.27
CA ILE A 101 -3.02 10.89 -4.76
C ILE A 101 -1.72 10.96 -3.95
N CYS A 102 -0.69 11.63 -4.46
CA CYS A 102 0.57 11.81 -3.74
C CYS A 102 0.36 12.53 -2.40
N ARG A 103 -0.36 13.66 -2.39
CA ARG A 103 -0.68 14.38 -1.16
C ARG A 103 -1.47 13.52 -0.17
N ALA A 104 -2.39 12.70 -0.66
CA ALA A 104 -3.16 11.81 0.19
C ALA A 104 -2.28 10.74 0.85
N TYR A 105 -1.34 10.15 0.12
CA TYR A 105 -0.40 9.19 0.71
C TYR A 105 0.52 9.84 1.75
N VAL A 106 1.08 11.02 1.47
CA VAL A 106 1.92 11.76 2.43
C VAL A 106 1.15 12.14 3.71
N ALA A 107 -0.15 12.38 3.60
CA ALA A 107 -1.00 12.74 4.74
C ALA A 107 -1.47 11.54 5.58
N VAL A 108 -1.27 10.31 5.10
CA VAL A 108 -1.68 9.11 5.86
C VAL A 108 -0.82 8.99 7.10
N SER A 109 -1.44 8.75 8.25
CA SER A 109 -0.73 8.55 9.50
C SER A 109 -1.51 7.63 10.43
N GLY A 110 -0.85 6.99 11.36
CA GLY A 110 -1.48 6.13 12.35
C GLY A 110 -0.59 4.97 12.79
N PRO A 111 -1.07 4.15 13.73
CA PRO A 111 -0.35 2.97 14.17
C PRO A 111 -0.01 2.04 13.00
N GLY A 112 1.21 1.54 12.94
CA GLY A 112 1.67 0.63 11.90
C GLY A 112 1.91 1.29 10.53
N ILE A 113 1.89 2.62 10.42
CA ILE A 113 2.23 3.34 9.19
C ILE A 113 3.61 3.98 9.35
N VAL A 114 4.51 3.67 8.44
CA VAL A 114 5.88 4.21 8.40
C VAL A 114 6.15 4.79 7.02
N HIS A 115 6.56 6.07 7.00
CA HIS A 115 6.95 6.77 5.80
C HIS A 115 8.44 6.62 5.56
N LEU A 116 8.81 6.25 4.34
CA LEU A 116 10.18 6.14 3.88
C LEU A 116 10.40 7.08 2.69
N ASN A 117 11.53 7.75 2.68
CA ASN A 117 11.89 8.64 1.57
C ASN A 117 12.22 7.81 0.32
N GLY A 118 11.28 7.73 -0.62
CA GLY A 118 11.40 6.99 -1.87
C GLY A 118 12.50 7.48 -2.83
N THR A 119 13.19 8.58 -2.51
CA THR A 119 14.36 9.03 -3.27
C THR A 119 15.67 8.36 -2.85
N TRP A 120 15.68 7.66 -1.71
CA TRP A 120 16.86 6.93 -1.25
C TRP A 120 17.26 5.79 -2.21
N THR A 121 18.49 5.31 -2.06
CA THR A 121 18.93 4.11 -2.78
C THR A 121 18.15 2.88 -2.31
N ALA A 122 18.12 1.84 -3.13
CA ALA A 122 17.42 0.60 -2.80
C ALA A 122 17.96 -0.04 -1.51
N GLU A 123 19.27 -0.01 -1.30
CA GLU A 123 19.93 -0.52 -0.10
C GLU A 123 19.45 0.24 1.15
N ARG A 124 19.47 1.57 1.09
CA ARG A 124 19.01 2.40 2.21
C ARG A 124 17.52 2.22 2.51
N LEU A 125 16.70 2.09 1.47
CA LEU A 125 15.28 1.79 1.63
C LEU A 125 15.07 0.42 2.29
N LEU A 126 15.83 -0.58 1.87
CA LEU A 126 15.78 -1.93 2.44
C LEU A 126 16.14 -1.91 3.93
N ASP A 127 17.23 -1.24 4.32
CA ASP A 127 17.66 -1.13 5.71
C ASP A 127 16.61 -0.42 6.58
N ALA A 128 16.01 0.65 6.07
CA ALA A 128 14.96 1.38 6.76
C ALA A 128 13.67 0.53 6.89
N ALA A 129 13.30 -0.19 5.85
CA ALA A 129 12.16 -1.11 5.86
C ALA A 129 12.37 -2.25 6.88
N TRP A 130 13.56 -2.87 6.90
CA TRP A 130 13.91 -3.88 7.89
C TRP A 130 13.86 -3.35 9.32
N THR A 131 14.35 -2.12 9.54
CA THR A 131 14.27 -1.48 10.84
C THR A 131 12.82 -1.31 11.28
N ALA A 132 11.94 -0.86 10.38
CA ALA A 132 10.52 -0.71 10.67
C ALA A 132 9.85 -2.06 11.00
N VAL A 133 10.14 -3.12 10.24
CA VAL A 133 9.62 -4.47 10.49
C VAL A 133 10.07 -4.99 11.87
N ARG A 134 11.34 -4.86 12.22
CA ARG A 134 11.88 -5.28 13.52
C ARG A 134 11.24 -4.55 14.70
N ASN A 135 10.92 -3.28 14.51
CA ASN A 135 10.29 -2.47 15.56
C ASN A 135 8.83 -2.87 15.80
N VAL A 136 8.10 -3.21 14.74
CA VAL A 136 6.68 -3.61 14.84
C VAL A 136 6.52 -5.07 15.26
N ARG A 137 7.40 -5.94 14.79
CA ARG A 137 7.34 -7.38 15.02
C ARG A 137 8.68 -7.93 15.52
N PRO A 138 9.13 -7.52 16.71
CA PRO A 138 10.39 -8.01 17.30
C PRO A 138 10.38 -9.52 17.58
N ASP A 139 9.18 -10.10 17.71
CA ASP A 139 8.97 -11.53 17.92
C ASP A 139 9.45 -12.39 16.74
N LEU A 140 9.41 -11.88 15.51
CA LEU A 140 9.85 -12.60 14.31
C LEU A 140 11.36 -12.90 14.28
N TRP A 141 12.15 -12.22 15.13
CA TRP A 141 13.62 -12.30 15.14
C TRP A 141 14.18 -12.85 16.46
N ARG A 142 13.33 -13.21 17.41
CA ARG A 142 13.77 -13.95 18.59
C ARG A 142 14.10 -15.37 18.14
N GLN A 143 15.38 -15.65 18.01
CA GLN A 143 15.83 -17.02 17.81
C GLN A 143 15.41 -17.82 19.04
N SER A 144 14.77 -18.94 18.79
CA SER A 144 14.48 -19.98 19.78
C SER A 144 15.77 -20.53 20.35
#